data_5a51c6270c249047d41fc413bb00a27d
#
_entry.id   5a51c6270c249047d41fc413bb00a27d
#
_cell.length_a   1.000
_cell.length_b   1.000
_cell.length_c   1.000
_cell.angle_alpha   90.00
_cell.angle_beta   90.00
_cell.angle_gamma   90.00
#
_symmetry.space_group_name_H-M   'P 1'
#
loop_
_entity.id
_entity.type
_entity.pdbx_description
1 polymer ?
#
loop_
_entity_poly.entity_id
_entity_poly.type
_entity_poly.pdbx_seq_one_letter_code
_entity_poly.pdbx_strand_id
1 'polypeptide(L)'
;EMEVINGSLDALHGEKVSVGTMLVLEEYKKIAQAISEKRCKVKEYEDSDEELLLETFGKKGILEKIRKENEPELLLEVQPEHLKECLPEIAEIIEKLPEPEEMRTLLEKAGCRRKLTDIGLSKEDKELSLRLSPYVRRRLTFMRVSKMLEI
;
A
#
# COMPACT_ATOMS: atom_id res chain seq x y z
N GLU A 1 9.16 1.68 -6.17
CA GLU A 1 9.48 1.00 -4.93
C GLU A 1 9.90 -0.45 -5.16
N MET A 2 9.16 -1.21 -5.96
CA MET A 2 9.54 -2.60 -6.29
C MET A 2 10.98 -2.70 -6.83
N GLU A 3 11.41 -1.76 -7.67
CA GLU A 3 12.79 -1.68 -8.16
C GLU A 3 13.78 -1.29 -7.06
N VAL A 4 13.34 -0.54 -6.05
CA VAL A 4 14.18 -0.18 -4.90
C VAL A 4 14.42 -1.39 -4.01
N ILE A 5 13.40 -2.23 -3.80
CA ILE A 5 13.49 -3.43 -2.96
C ILE A 5 14.49 -4.43 -3.56
N ASN A 6 14.38 -4.73 -4.85
CA ASN A 6 15.18 -5.78 -5.50
C ASN A 6 16.15 -5.26 -6.60
N GLY A 7 16.47 -3.98 -6.58
CA GLY A 7 17.35 -3.40 -7.59
C GLY A 7 16.65 -3.22 -8.94
N SER A 8 17.31 -3.63 -10.01
CA SER A 8 16.71 -3.57 -11.36
C SER A 8 15.82 -4.79 -11.57
N LEU A 9 14.52 -4.58 -11.80
CA LEU A 9 13.59 -5.62 -12.19
C LEU A 9 13.47 -5.66 -13.72
N ASP A 10 13.66 -6.84 -14.29
CA ASP A 10 13.44 -7.10 -15.73
C ASP A 10 11.95 -7.25 -16.05
N ALA A 11 11.15 -6.28 -15.59
CA ALA A 11 9.72 -6.25 -15.78
C ALA A 11 9.27 -4.89 -16.32
N LEU A 12 8.32 -4.93 -17.26
CA LEU A 12 7.75 -3.72 -17.85
C LEU A 12 6.94 -2.92 -16.81
N HIS A 13 6.83 -1.62 -17.01
CA HIS A 13 6.05 -0.76 -16.11
C HIS A 13 4.62 -1.26 -15.90
N GLY A 14 3.93 -1.66 -16.99
CA GLY A 14 2.58 -2.21 -16.91
C GLY A 14 2.48 -3.51 -16.11
N GLU A 15 3.50 -4.36 -16.15
CA GLU A 15 3.57 -5.58 -15.35
C GLU A 15 3.68 -5.27 -13.85
N LYS A 16 4.52 -4.29 -13.50
CA LYS A 16 4.63 -3.80 -12.11
C LYS A 16 3.33 -3.16 -11.63
N VAL A 17 2.65 -2.40 -12.49
CA VAL A 17 1.34 -1.79 -12.17
C VAL A 17 0.28 -2.86 -11.93
N SER A 18 0.18 -3.89 -12.78
CA SER A 18 -0.83 -4.95 -12.60
C SER A 18 -0.62 -5.74 -11.31
N VAL A 19 0.63 -6.08 -10.99
CA VAL A 19 0.96 -6.74 -9.70
C VAL A 19 0.64 -5.82 -8.52
N GLY A 20 1.04 -4.55 -8.57
CA GLY A 20 0.75 -3.57 -7.52
C GLY A 20 -0.75 -3.37 -7.30
N THR A 21 -1.55 -3.34 -8.39
CA THR A 21 -3.01 -3.25 -8.31
C THR A 21 -3.60 -4.45 -7.57
N MET A 22 -3.13 -5.66 -7.85
CA MET A 22 -3.59 -6.86 -7.13
C MET A 22 -3.26 -6.81 -5.64
N LEU A 23 -2.03 -6.41 -5.28
CA LEU A 23 -1.61 -6.31 -3.87
C LEU A 23 -2.45 -5.31 -3.09
N VAL A 24 -2.67 -4.13 -3.66
CA VAL A 24 -3.44 -3.07 -3.01
C VAL A 24 -4.91 -3.46 -2.91
N LEU A 25 -5.49 -4.07 -3.95
CA LEU A 25 -6.88 -4.51 -3.93
C LEU A 25 -7.12 -5.57 -2.86
N GLU A 26 -6.25 -6.58 -2.75
CA GLU A 26 -6.33 -7.60 -1.70
C GLU A 26 -6.25 -6.99 -0.30
N GLU A 27 -5.35 -6.03 -0.09
CA GLU A 27 -5.20 -5.36 1.20
C GLU A 27 -6.41 -4.47 1.53
N TYR A 28 -6.94 -3.74 0.55
CA TYR A 28 -8.14 -2.93 0.73
C TYR A 28 -9.34 -3.78 1.13
N LYS A 29 -9.59 -4.91 0.45
CA LYS A 29 -10.69 -5.82 0.80
C LYS A 29 -10.53 -6.41 2.19
N LYS A 30 -9.31 -6.78 2.58
CA LYS A 30 -8.99 -7.26 3.94
C LYS A 30 -9.33 -6.20 5.00
N ILE A 31 -8.93 -4.94 4.78
CA ILE A 31 -9.22 -3.84 5.70
C ILE A 31 -10.73 -3.56 5.75
N ALA A 32 -11.42 -3.51 4.61
CA ALA A 32 -12.86 -3.29 4.55
C ALA A 32 -13.64 -4.38 5.31
N GLN A 33 -13.24 -5.64 5.16
CA GLN A 33 -13.80 -6.74 5.93
C GLN A 33 -13.59 -6.55 7.43
N ALA A 34 -12.38 -6.16 7.87
CA ALA A 34 -12.11 -5.91 9.28
C ALA A 34 -12.94 -4.74 9.84
N ILE A 35 -13.21 -3.70 9.03
CA ILE A 35 -14.09 -2.60 9.41
C ILE A 35 -15.53 -3.11 9.58
N SER A 36 -16.06 -3.85 8.61
CA SER A 36 -17.42 -4.40 8.63
C SER A 36 -17.63 -5.36 9.81
N GLU A 37 -16.60 -6.15 10.17
CA GLU A 37 -16.60 -7.05 11.34
C GLU A 37 -16.30 -6.33 12.65
N LYS A 38 -16.14 -5.01 12.67
CA LYS A 38 -15.81 -4.19 13.86
C LYS A 38 -14.50 -4.61 14.55
N ARG A 39 -13.56 -5.18 13.83
CA ARG A 39 -12.22 -5.54 14.32
C ARG A 39 -11.19 -4.44 14.08
N CYS A 40 -11.51 -3.45 13.25
CA CYS A 40 -10.63 -2.35 12.93
C CYS A 40 -10.71 -1.26 14.02
N LYS A 41 -9.56 -0.86 14.54
CA LYS A 41 -9.41 0.26 15.48
C LYS A 41 -8.62 1.38 14.82
N VAL A 42 -8.98 2.62 15.11
CA VAL A 42 -8.20 3.80 14.73
C VAL A 42 -7.27 4.17 15.88
N LYS A 43 -6.02 4.45 15.55
CA LYS A 43 -5.01 4.98 16.48
C LYS A 43 -4.46 6.31 15.98
N GLU A 44 -3.83 7.05 16.86
CA GLU A 44 -3.02 8.19 16.44
C GLU A 44 -1.89 7.75 15.52
N TYR A 45 -1.50 8.64 14.61
CA TYR A 45 -0.35 8.36 13.76
C TYR A 45 0.93 8.37 14.59
N GLU A 46 1.71 7.32 14.43
CA GLU A 46 3.06 7.19 14.97
C GLU A 46 4.02 6.90 13.81
N ASP A 47 5.10 7.67 13.74
CA ASP A 47 6.16 7.39 12.77
C ASP A 47 6.97 6.17 13.24
N SER A 48 6.65 5.03 12.69
CA SER A 48 7.29 3.74 13.01
C SER A 48 8.13 3.17 11.86
N ASP A 49 8.30 3.93 10.78
CA ASP A 49 8.93 3.42 9.56
C ASP A 49 10.35 3.96 9.32
N GLU A 50 10.88 4.82 10.18
CA GLU A 50 12.17 5.48 9.96
C GLU A 50 13.31 4.48 9.75
N GLU A 51 13.39 3.43 10.57
CA GLU A 51 14.41 2.38 10.42
C GLU A 51 14.27 1.63 9.10
N LEU A 52 13.03 1.30 8.73
CA LEU A 52 12.71 0.60 7.48
C LEU A 52 13.01 1.45 6.25
N LEU A 53 12.72 2.76 6.33
CA LEU A 53 13.08 3.73 5.30
C LEU A 53 14.60 3.83 5.12
N LEU A 54 15.33 3.89 6.24
CA LEU A 54 16.79 3.93 6.23
C LEU A 54 17.37 2.65 5.59
N GLU A 55 16.89 1.49 6.00
CA GLU A 55 17.35 0.20 5.46
C GLU A 55 17.09 0.06 3.96
N THR A 56 15.91 0.48 3.51
CA THR A 56 15.46 0.28 2.12
C THR A 56 15.98 1.37 1.19
N PHE A 57 15.82 2.63 1.55
CA PHE A 57 16.13 3.77 0.68
C PHE A 57 17.51 4.39 0.93
N GLY A 58 18.07 4.20 2.14
CA GLY A 58 19.39 4.74 2.51
C GLY A 58 20.50 4.15 1.66
N LYS A 59 20.51 2.85 1.47
CA LYS A 59 21.49 2.14 0.64
C LYS A 59 21.46 2.53 -0.83
N LYS A 60 20.35 3.07 -1.30
CA LYS A 60 20.13 3.52 -2.68
C LYS A 60 20.42 5.01 -2.89
N GLY A 61 20.77 5.74 -1.81
CA GLY A 61 21.05 7.17 -1.87
C GLY A 61 19.83 8.06 -2.17
N ILE A 62 18.62 7.54 -1.99
CA ILE A 62 17.37 8.26 -2.28
C ILE A 62 16.57 8.64 -1.04
N LEU A 63 17.03 8.27 0.15
CA LEU A 63 16.34 8.52 1.42
C LEU A 63 16.02 9.99 1.65
N GLU A 64 16.99 10.89 1.45
CA GLU A 64 16.80 12.32 1.64
C GLU A 64 15.74 12.90 0.70
N LYS A 65 15.69 12.41 -0.54
CA LYS A 65 14.65 12.79 -1.49
C LYS A 65 13.27 12.32 -1.03
N ILE A 66 13.17 11.08 -0.54
CA ILE A 66 11.92 10.51 0.00
C ILE A 66 11.44 11.33 1.21
N ARG A 67 12.32 11.62 2.16
CA ARG A 67 11.99 12.43 3.34
C ARG A 67 11.47 13.80 2.92
N LYS A 68 12.26 14.55 2.13
CA LYS A 68 11.88 15.88 1.67
C LYS A 68 10.55 15.90 0.90
N GLU A 69 10.27 14.88 0.09
CA GLU A 69 9.01 14.79 -0.65
C GLU A 69 7.81 14.53 0.28
N ASN A 70 8.01 13.88 1.44
CA ASN A 70 6.95 13.52 2.37
C ASN A 70 6.79 14.47 3.56
N GLU A 71 7.56 15.53 3.65
CA GLU A 71 7.45 16.57 4.67
C GLU A 71 6.50 17.72 4.25
N PRO A 72 5.61 18.21 5.14
CA PRO A 72 5.21 17.55 6.40
C PRO A 72 4.37 16.29 6.14
N GLU A 73 4.39 15.36 7.12
CA GLU A 73 3.59 14.13 7.02
C GLU A 73 2.09 14.46 7.05
N LEU A 74 1.36 13.96 6.04
CA LEU A 74 -0.07 14.25 5.86
C LEU A 74 -0.95 13.65 6.97
N LEU A 75 -0.52 12.54 7.59
CA LEU A 75 -1.29 11.87 8.63
C LEU A 75 -1.35 12.66 9.94
N LEU A 76 -0.44 13.63 10.15
CA LEU A 76 -0.50 14.54 11.30
C LEU A 76 -1.72 15.47 11.26
N GLU A 77 -2.30 15.67 10.07
CA GLU A 77 -3.51 16.49 9.88
C GLU A 77 -4.81 15.66 9.99
N VAL A 78 -4.70 14.32 10.03
CA VAL A 78 -5.85 13.41 10.12
C VAL A 78 -6.28 13.25 11.57
N GLN A 79 -7.51 13.66 11.88
CA GLN A 79 -8.09 13.49 13.21
C GLN A 79 -8.60 12.06 13.37
N PRO A 80 -8.14 11.30 14.39
CA PRO A 80 -8.53 9.90 14.59
C PRO A 80 -10.05 9.70 14.73
N GLU A 81 -10.73 10.60 15.45
CA GLU A 81 -12.18 10.55 15.64
C GLU A 81 -12.92 10.70 14.32
N HIS A 82 -12.49 11.66 13.49
CA HIS A 82 -13.09 11.85 12.17
C HIS A 82 -12.83 10.67 11.26
N LEU A 83 -11.60 10.13 11.25
CA LEU A 83 -11.28 8.91 10.50
C LEU A 83 -12.19 7.76 10.92
N LYS A 84 -12.40 7.57 12.23
CA LYS A 84 -13.29 6.54 12.77
C LYS A 84 -14.74 6.68 12.26
N GLU A 85 -15.25 7.91 12.19
CA GLU A 85 -16.57 8.19 11.66
C GLU A 85 -16.69 7.87 10.16
N CYS A 86 -15.60 8.07 9.40
CA CYS A 86 -15.55 7.81 7.96
C CYS A 86 -15.34 6.33 7.59
N LEU A 87 -14.89 5.47 8.52
CA LEU A 87 -14.57 4.07 8.21
C LEU A 87 -15.73 3.30 7.53
N PRO A 88 -17.00 3.43 7.95
CA PRO A 88 -18.10 2.72 7.28
C PRO A 88 -18.25 3.13 5.81
N GLU A 89 -18.15 4.42 5.50
CA GLU A 89 -18.24 4.93 4.13
C GLU A 89 -17.04 4.47 3.29
N ILE A 90 -15.84 4.45 3.87
CA ILE A 90 -14.63 3.93 3.23
C ILE A 90 -14.82 2.45 2.88
N ALA A 91 -15.35 1.65 3.80
CA ALA A 91 -15.63 0.24 3.54
C ALA A 91 -16.62 0.05 2.39
N GLU A 92 -17.72 0.81 2.36
CA GLU A 92 -18.70 0.78 1.27
C GLU A 92 -18.09 1.14 -0.10
N ILE A 93 -17.17 2.10 -0.13
CA ILE A 93 -16.46 2.47 -1.36
C ILE A 93 -15.58 1.30 -1.83
N ILE A 94 -14.86 0.67 -0.90
CA ILE A 94 -13.98 -0.46 -1.21
C ILE A 94 -14.80 -1.69 -1.66
N GLU A 95 -15.96 -1.92 -1.06
CA GLU A 95 -16.85 -3.02 -1.46
C GLU A 95 -17.31 -2.93 -2.92
N LYS A 96 -17.46 -1.71 -3.44
CA LYS A 96 -17.80 -1.47 -4.86
C LYS A 96 -16.65 -1.75 -5.84
N LEU A 97 -15.43 -1.93 -5.36
CA LEU A 97 -14.31 -2.37 -6.20
C LEU A 97 -14.51 -3.85 -6.60
N PRO A 98 -13.98 -4.25 -7.77
CA PRO A 98 -14.01 -5.66 -8.18
C PRO A 98 -13.46 -6.58 -7.08
N GLU A 99 -13.97 -7.79 -7.00
CA GLU A 99 -13.37 -8.79 -6.13
C GLU A 99 -11.98 -9.20 -6.65
N PRO A 100 -11.02 -9.50 -5.75
CA PRO A 100 -9.66 -9.86 -6.15
C PRO A 100 -9.61 -11.00 -7.18
N GLU A 101 -10.52 -11.98 -7.09
CA GLU A 101 -10.58 -13.11 -8.01
C GLU A 101 -11.10 -12.70 -9.41
N GLU A 102 -12.05 -11.77 -9.46
CA GLU A 102 -12.54 -11.20 -10.72
C GLU A 102 -11.43 -10.41 -11.42
N MET A 103 -10.71 -9.54 -10.66
CA MET A 103 -9.58 -8.78 -11.19
C MET A 103 -8.47 -9.72 -11.66
N ARG A 104 -8.17 -10.78 -10.91
CA ARG A 104 -7.18 -11.80 -11.28
C ARG A 104 -7.53 -12.45 -12.60
N THR A 105 -8.80 -12.81 -12.78
CA THR A 105 -9.32 -13.41 -14.02
C THR A 105 -9.20 -12.45 -15.21
N LEU A 106 -9.52 -11.17 -15.01
CA LEU A 106 -9.39 -10.15 -16.06
C LEU A 106 -7.93 -9.95 -16.49
N LEU A 107 -7.02 -9.82 -15.53
CA LEU A 107 -5.59 -9.67 -15.79
C LEU A 107 -5.01 -10.92 -16.48
N GLU A 108 -5.50 -12.10 -16.12
CA GLU A 108 -5.10 -13.35 -16.79
C GLU A 108 -5.51 -13.38 -18.24
N LYS A 109 -6.77 -13.06 -18.54
CA LYS A 109 -7.28 -12.97 -19.91
C LYS A 109 -6.54 -11.92 -20.74
N ALA A 110 -6.08 -10.84 -20.10
CA ALA A 110 -5.27 -9.80 -20.73
C ALA A 110 -3.78 -10.18 -20.87
N GLY A 111 -3.35 -11.35 -20.37
CA GLY A 111 -1.95 -11.77 -20.39
C GLY A 111 -1.04 -11.00 -19.44
N CYS A 112 -1.62 -10.31 -18.44
CA CYS A 112 -0.86 -9.50 -17.49
C CYS A 112 -0.22 -10.35 -16.39
N ARG A 113 0.91 -9.86 -15.84
CA ARG A 113 1.51 -10.39 -14.61
C ARG A 113 0.62 -10.06 -13.41
N ARG A 114 0.57 -10.95 -12.41
CA ARG A 114 -0.39 -10.84 -11.28
C ARG A 114 0.24 -11.08 -9.92
N LYS A 115 1.39 -11.73 -9.87
CA LYS A 115 2.08 -12.11 -8.64
C LYS A 115 3.42 -11.41 -8.55
N LEU A 116 3.90 -11.16 -7.33
CA LEU A 116 5.24 -10.64 -7.08
C LEU A 116 6.31 -11.49 -7.76
N THR A 117 6.19 -12.80 -7.69
CA THR A 117 7.11 -13.74 -8.31
C THR A 117 7.16 -13.63 -9.85
N ASP A 118 6.10 -13.17 -10.48
CA ASP A 118 6.06 -12.96 -11.93
C ASP A 118 6.93 -11.78 -12.38
N ILE A 119 7.28 -10.90 -11.46
CA ILE A 119 8.14 -9.73 -11.69
C ILE A 119 9.47 -9.78 -10.93
N GLY A 120 9.86 -10.97 -10.45
CA GLY A 120 11.15 -11.20 -9.80
C GLY A 120 11.23 -10.82 -8.31
N LEU A 121 10.07 -10.55 -7.66
CA LEU A 121 9.99 -10.31 -6.22
C LEU A 121 9.54 -11.58 -5.48
N SER A 122 9.91 -11.70 -4.22
CA SER A 122 9.50 -12.80 -3.35
C SER A 122 8.14 -12.51 -2.70
N LYS A 123 7.56 -13.52 -2.04
CA LYS A 123 6.32 -13.31 -1.28
C LYS A 123 6.55 -12.47 -0.02
N GLU A 124 7.74 -12.57 0.53
CA GLU A 124 8.18 -11.82 1.72
C GLU A 124 8.25 -10.31 1.44
N ASP A 125 8.47 -9.93 0.17
CA ASP A 125 8.48 -8.52 -0.25
C ASP A 125 7.07 -7.87 -0.25
N LYS A 126 5.99 -8.66 -0.06
CA LYS A 126 4.62 -8.16 -0.07
C LYS A 126 4.38 -7.10 0.99
N GLU A 127 4.69 -7.42 2.24
CA GLU A 127 4.46 -6.51 3.38
C GLU A 127 5.32 -5.25 3.24
N LEU A 128 6.57 -5.41 2.86
CA LEU A 128 7.48 -4.31 2.62
C LEU A 128 6.96 -3.39 1.51
N SER A 129 6.51 -3.97 0.38
CA SER A 129 5.96 -3.21 -0.75
C SER A 129 4.72 -2.41 -0.36
N LEU A 130 3.78 -3.01 0.37
CA LEU A 130 2.56 -2.32 0.83
C LEU A 130 2.90 -1.21 1.84
N ARG A 131 3.76 -1.50 2.81
CA ARG A 131 4.14 -0.57 3.89
C ARG A 131 4.90 0.66 3.37
N LEU A 132 5.76 0.49 2.35
CA LEU A 132 6.55 1.57 1.78
C LEU A 132 5.87 2.30 0.63
N SER A 133 4.80 1.75 0.05
CA SER A 133 4.09 2.36 -1.08
C SER A 133 3.64 3.81 -0.84
N PRO A 134 3.19 4.22 0.36
CA PRO A 134 2.79 5.59 0.64
C PRO A 134 3.92 6.61 0.51
N TYR A 135 5.17 6.20 0.69
CA TYR A 135 6.32 7.13 0.67
C TYR A 135 6.79 7.50 -0.75
N VAL A 136 6.37 6.73 -1.77
CA VAL A 136 6.78 6.99 -3.17
C VAL A 136 6.24 8.32 -3.68
N ARG A 137 5.09 8.75 -3.18
CA ARG A 137 4.46 10.04 -3.49
C ARG A 137 3.75 10.61 -2.26
N ARG A 138 3.90 11.90 -2.02
CA ARG A 138 3.16 12.59 -0.96
C ARG A 138 1.69 12.77 -1.36
N ARG A 139 0.89 11.76 -1.11
CA ARG A 139 -0.56 11.74 -1.36
C ARG A 139 -1.29 11.11 -0.19
N LEU A 140 -2.45 11.65 0.18
CA LEU A 140 -3.34 11.04 1.15
C LEU A 140 -4.12 9.91 0.47
N THR A 141 -3.47 8.77 0.31
CA THR A 141 -4.08 7.54 -0.21
C THR A 141 -4.60 6.69 0.95
N PHE A 142 -5.52 5.77 0.68
CA PHE A 142 -5.99 4.86 1.73
C PHE A 142 -4.86 3.97 2.27
N MET A 143 -3.89 3.56 1.45
CA MET A 143 -2.67 2.89 1.93
C MET A 143 -1.85 3.73 2.91
N ARG A 144 -1.85 5.07 2.79
CA ARG A 144 -1.23 5.95 3.78
C ARG A 144 -2.07 6.00 5.05
N VAL A 145 -3.37 6.21 4.92
CA VAL A 145 -4.31 6.27 6.05
C VAL A 145 -4.35 4.95 6.83
N SER A 146 -4.17 3.81 6.16
CA SER A 146 -4.16 2.50 6.82
C SER A 146 -3.07 2.33 7.89
N LYS A 147 -2.04 3.19 7.90
CA LYS A 147 -1.04 3.24 9.00
C LYS A 147 -1.64 3.66 10.35
N MET A 148 -2.80 4.31 10.34
CA MET A 148 -3.56 4.68 11.54
C MET A 148 -4.57 3.59 11.93
N LEU A 149 -4.58 2.45 11.25
CA LEU A 149 -5.52 1.36 11.49
C LEU A 149 -4.81 0.14 12.09
N GLU A 150 -5.46 -0.47 13.08
CA GLU A 150 -5.09 -1.75 13.67
C GLU A 150 -6.21 -2.75 13.39
N ILE A 151 -5.90 -3.89 12.76
CA ILE A 151 -6.86 -4.92 12.34
C ILE A 151 -6.49 -6.30 12.83
#